data_9df11755acd7d446b8b8c4cd5d90a68f
#
_entry.id   9df11755acd7d446b8b8c4cd5d90a68f
#
_cell.length_a   1.000
_cell.length_b   1.000
_cell.length_c   1.000
_cell.angle_alpha   90.00
_cell.angle_beta   90.00
_cell.angle_gamma   90.00
#
_symmetry.space_group_name_H-M   'P 1'
#
loop_
_entity.id
_entity.type
_entity.pdbx_description
1 polymer ?
#
loop_
_entity_poly.entity_id
_entity_poly.type
_entity_poly.pdbx_seq_one_letter_code
_entity_poly.pdbx_strand_id
1 'polypeptide(L)'
;INDEFIGLAEKNGQKVQSVVDVAANTASNIQAYIEDAYKIQDQNGYTGETEKSALYDIQLQRINKQVEDFILYNAWSSVSSGSAITGMGVFFEPNAFDPAKTDYTIYVSESDAAKKSCQSYGSYSEYSTQSYYTEAKNTKNTVFTDPYEDQGVTMVTASWPILYNNTVKGVIVVDINVEQFSILDSNDESFKSLYVDV
;
A
#
# COMPACT_ATOMS: atom_id res chain seq x y z
N ILE A 1 3.74 -5.80 17.60
CA ILE A 1 2.98 -5.04 16.57
C ILE A 1 2.06 -5.99 15.82
N ASN A 2 2.57 -7.00 15.12
CA ASN A 2 1.74 -8.03 14.48
C ASN A 2 0.84 -8.76 15.48
N ASP A 3 1.36 -9.09 16.64
CA ASP A 3 0.63 -9.83 17.68
C ASP A 3 -0.50 -9.01 18.28
N GLU A 4 -0.33 -7.70 18.44
CA GLU A 4 -1.37 -6.79 18.92
C GLU A 4 -2.47 -6.59 17.87
N PHE A 5 -2.09 -6.44 16.59
CA PHE A 5 -3.07 -6.34 15.51
C PHE A 5 -3.82 -7.65 15.28
N ILE A 6 -3.13 -8.79 15.36
CA ILE A 6 -3.74 -10.11 15.32
C ILE A 6 -4.66 -10.32 16.54
N GLY A 7 -4.23 -9.90 17.73
CA GLY A 7 -5.06 -9.94 18.93
C GLY A 7 -6.32 -9.08 18.81
N LEU A 8 -6.22 -7.93 18.12
CA LEU A 8 -7.37 -7.08 17.79
C LEU A 8 -8.30 -7.79 16.78
N ALA A 9 -7.73 -8.41 15.75
CA ALA A 9 -8.49 -9.17 14.76
C ALA A 9 -9.23 -10.35 15.38
N GLU A 10 -8.57 -11.11 16.24
CA GLU A 10 -9.19 -12.23 16.97
C GLU A 10 -10.32 -11.77 17.89
N LYS A 11 -10.18 -10.64 18.56
CA LYS A 11 -11.18 -10.08 19.48
C LYS A 11 -12.42 -9.54 18.76
N ASN A 12 -12.24 -8.93 17.61
CA ASN A 12 -13.34 -8.30 16.86
C ASN A 12 -13.90 -9.20 15.75
N GLY A 13 -13.39 -10.41 15.66
CA GLY A 13 -13.96 -11.47 14.84
C GLY A 13 -13.87 -11.25 13.33
N GLN A 14 -14.82 -11.84 12.62
CA GLN A 14 -14.82 -12.00 11.17
C GLN A 14 -14.66 -10.70 10.36
N LYS A 15 -15.07 -9.56 10.89
CA LYS A 15 -15.08 -8.31 10.14
C LYS A 15 -13.68 -7.70 9.99
N VAL A 16 -12.88 -7.70 11.05
CA VAL A 16 -11.48 -7.25 11.00
C VAL A 16 -10.66 -8.19 10.11
N GLN A 17 -10.84 -9.49 10.29
CA GLN A 17 -10.19 -10.49 9.46
C GLN A 17 -10.51 -10.30 7.98
N SER A 18 -11.78 -10.02 7.65
CA SER A 18 -12.20 -9.74 6.27
C SER A 18 -11.47 -8.54 5.65
N VAL A 19 -11.29 -7.45 6.40
CA VAL A 19 -10.56 -6.26 5.91
C VAL A 19 -9.08 -6.57 5.70
N VAL A 20 -8.46 -7.27 6.66
CA VAL A 20 -7.05 -7.69 6.55
C VAL A 20 -6.86 -8.62 5.35
N ASP A 21 -7.77 -9.56 5.14
CA ASP A 21 -7.72 -10.50 4.01
C ASP A 21 -7.86 -9.77 2.66
N VAL A 22 -8.77 -8.80 2.57
CA VAL A 22 -8.92 -7.96 1.36
C VAL A 22 -7.64 -7.19 1.08
N ALA A 23 -7.07 -6.54 2.09
CA ALA A 23 -5.82 -5.78 1.97
C ALA A 23 -4.67 -6.71 1.54
N ALA A 24 -4.51 -7.85 2.19
CA ALA A 24 -3.46 -8.82 1.89
C ALA A 24 -3.60 -9.42 0.49
N ASN A 25 -4.80 -9.80 0.08
CA ASN A 25 -5.06 -10.35 -1.25
C ASN A 25 -4.78 -9.31 -2.34
N THR A 26 -5.23 -8.07 -2.14
CA THR A 26 -4.98 -6.99 -3.11
C THR A 26 -3.48 -6.69 -3.21
N ALA A 27 -2.79 -6.54 -2.09
CA ALA A 27 -1.35 -6.29 -2.06
C ALA A 27 -0.56 -7.45 -2.69
N SER A 28 -0.92 -8.70 -2.40
CA SER A 28 -0.27 -9.89 -2.97
C SER A 28 -0.47 -9.97 -4.48
N ASN A 29 -1.64 -9.61 -4.99
CA ASN A 29 -1.90 -9.57 -6.43
C ASN A 29 -1.05 -8.50 -7.13
N ILE A 30 -0.96 -7.30 -6.54
CA ILE A 30 -0.13 -6.21 -7.05
C ILE A 30 1.35 -6.62 -7.00
N GLN A 31 1.81 -7.19 -5.89
CA GLN A 31 3.17 -7.69 -5.72
C GLN A 31 3.53 -8.71 -6.80
N ALA A 32 2.71 -9.74 -7.00
CA ALA A 32 2.95 -10.77 -8.00
C ALA A 32 2.99 -10.20 -9.43
N TYR A 33 2.09 -9.26 -9.73
CA TYR A 33 2.05 -8.62 -11.06
C TYR A 33 3.31 -7.79 -11.34
N ILE A 34 3.78 -7.03 -10.35
CA ILE A 34 5.01 -6.24 -10.48
C ILE A 34 6.24 -7.15 -10.61
N GLU A 35 6.32 -8.20 -9.80
CA GLU A 35 7.43 -9.16 -9.86
C GLU A 35 7.49 -9.88 -11.20
N ASP A 36 6.34 -10.24 -11.77
CA ASP A 36 6.28 -10.82 -13.11
C ASP A 36 6.69 -9.81 -14.19
N ALA A 37 6.33 -8.53 -14.04
CA ALA A 37 6.79 -7.48 -14.96
C ALA A 37 8.32 -7.35 -14.96
N TYR A 38 8.98 -7.44 -13.82
CA TYR A 38 10.45 -7.47 -13.75
C TYR A 38 11.05 -8.69 -14.45
N LYS A 39 10.46 -9.87 -14.30
CA LYS A 39 10.92 -11.07 -15.02
C LYS A 39 10.82 -10.91 -16.53
N ILE A 40 9.72 -10.34 -17.00
CA ILE A 40 9.51 -10.09 -18.43
C ILE A 40 10.53 -9.07 -18.95
N GLN A 41 10.81 -8.00 -18.20
CA GLN A 41 11.82 -7.00 -18.54
C GLN A 41 13.22 -7.62 -18.63
N ASP A 42 13.58 -8.47 -17.68
CA ASP A 42 14.88 -9.17 -17.68
C ASP A 42 15.03 -10.12 -18.87
N GLN A 43 13.96 -10.80 -19.26
CA GLN A 43 13.99 -11.80 -20.35
C GLN A 43 13.94 -11.17 -21.73
N ASN A 44 13.14 -10.12 -21.90
CA ASN A 44 12.81 -9.59 -23.21
C ASN A 44 13.32 -8.16 -23.43
N GLY A 45 13.78 -7.48 -22.39
CA GLY A 45 14.05 -6.06 -22.41
C GLY A 45 12.79 -5.22 -22.59
N TYR A 46 12.98 -3.94 -22.84
CA TYR A 46 11.88 -3.05 -23.19
C TYR A 46 11.62 -3.09 -24.70
N THR A 47 10.35 -3.09 -25.08
CA THR A 47 9.93 -3.18 -26.51
C THR A 47 10.17 -1.91 -27.30
N GLY A 48 10.52 -0.80 -26.65
CA GLY A 48 10.60 0.52 -27.25
C GLY A 48 9.25 1.24 -27.38
N GLU A 49 8.14 0.54 -27.16
CA GLU A 49 6.82 1.16 -27.10
C GLU A 49 6.62 1.85 -25.75
N THR A 50 6.07 3.05 -25.81
CA THR A 50 5.80 3.86 -24.61
C THR A 50 4.36 4.37 -24.61
N GLU A 51 3.83 4.59 -23.41
CA GLU A 51 2.50 5.16 -23.20
C GLU A 51 2.56 6.22 -22.08
N LYS A 52 1.70 7.22 -22.17
CA LYS A 52 1.69 8.31 -21.19
C LYS A 52 1.26 7.80 -19.80
N SER A 53 2.01 8.19 -18.76
CA SER A 53 1.62 7.95 -17.38
C SER A 53 0.29 8.62 -17.05
N ALA A 54 -0.52 7.97 -16.21
CA ALA A 54 -1.75 8.57 -15.67
C ALA A 54 -1.47 9.68 -14.64
N LEU A 55 -0.29 9.67 -14.04
CA LEU A 55 0.06 10.53 -12.91
C LEU A 55 1.15 11.56 -13.24
N TYR A 56 2.15 11.15 -13.99
CA TYR A 56 3.31 12.00 -14.31
C TYR A 56 3.30 12.44 -15.78
N ASP A 57 3.86 13.61 -16.06
CA ASP A 57 4.01 14.06 -17.45
C ASP A 57 5.24 13.43 -18.13
N ILE A 58 5.23 12.10 -18.19
CA ILE A 58 6.29 11.27 -18.81
C ILE A 58 5.68 10.15 -19.64
N GLN A 59 6.52 9.60 -20.52
CA GLN A 59 6.22 8.37 -21.26
C GLN A 59 6.84 7.19 -20.50
N LEU A 60 6.01 6.25 -20.06
CA LEU A 60 6.42 4.99 -19.44
C LEU A 60 6.67 3.93 -20.52
N GLN A 61 7.58 3.02 -20.24
CA GLN A 61 7.64 1.77 -21.00
C GLN A 61 6.28 1.07 -20.92
N ARG A 62 5.83 0.46 -22.00
CA ARG A 62 4.48 -0.14 -22.09
C ARG A 62 4.19 -1.11 -20.95
N ILE A 63 5.16 -1.96 -20.61
CA ILE A 63 4.99 -2.91 -19.50
C ILE A 63 4.79 -2.18 -18.15
N ASN A 64 5.49 -1.07 -17.93
CA ASN A 64 5.34 -0.28 -16.72
C ASN A 64 4.01 0.48 -16.70
N LYS A 65 3.52 0.91 -17.87
CA LYS A 65 2.16 1.48 -17.97
C LYS A 65 1.09 0.46 -17.61
N GLN A 66 1.24 -0.79 -18.03
CA GLN A 66 0.34 -1.87 -17.63
C GLN A 66 0.38 -2.11 -16.11
N VAL A 67 1.56 -2.04 -15.49
CA VAL A 67 1.71 -2.11 -14.02
C VAL A 67 1.01 -0.92 -13.35
N GLU A 68 1.22 0.30 -13.85
CA GLU A 68 0.53 1.49 -13.33
C GLU A 68 -0.98 1.32 -13.35
N ASP A 69 -1.54 0.89 -14.48
CA ASP A 69 -2.98 0.69 -14.64
C ASP A 69 -3.50 -0.42 -13.72
N PHE A 70 -2.74 -1.49 -13.55
CA PHE A 70 -3.11 -2.57 -12.64
C PHE A 70 -3.14 -2.11 -11.18
N ILE A 71 -2.14 -1.34 -10.74
CA ILE A 71 -2.11 -0.74 -9.40
C ILE A 71 -3.34 0.15 -9.20
N LEU A 72 -3.61 1.06 -10.12
CA LEU A 72 -4.73 1.99 -10.05
C LEU A 72 -6.07 1.26 -9.98
N TYR A 73 -6.29 0.27 -10.85
CA TYR A 73 -7.53 -0.50 -10.86
C TYR A 73 -7.78 -1.20 -9.52
N ASN A 74 -6.76 -1.85 -8.97
CA ASN A 74 -6.87 -2.54 -7.68
C ASN A 74 -7.06 -1.55 -6.52
N ALA A 75 -6.34 -0.44 -6.51
CA ALA A 75 -6.50 0.59 -5.49
C ALA A 75 -7.89 1.22 -5.51
N TRP A 76 -8.41 1.60 -6.68
CA TRP A 76 -9.78 2.14 -6.80
C TRP A 76 -10.87 1.16 -6.39
N SER A 77 -10.60 -0.14 -6.53
CA SER A 77 -11.55 -1.18 -6.14
C SER A 77 -11.52 -1.47 -4.63
N SER A 78 -10.37 -1.31 -4.00
CA SER A 78 -10.16 -1.65 -2.58
C SER A 78 -10.43 -0.47 -1.66
N VAL A 79 -10.06 0.74 -2.08
CA VAL A 79 -10.28 1.98 -1.33
C VAL A 79 -11.68 2.50 -1.61
N SER A 80 -12.52 2.60 -0.60
CA SER A 80 -13.87 3.13 -0.77
C SER A 80 -14.38 3.80 0.50
N SER A 81 -15.23 4.81 0.33
CA SER A 81 -15.92 5.46 1.43
C SER A 81 -16.76 4.47 2.22
N GLY A 82 -16.61 4.46 3.54
CA GLY A 82 -17.28 3.50 4.43
C GLY A 82 -16.58 2.14 4.52
N SER A 83 -15.51 1.91 3.78
CA SER A 83 -14.58 0.80 3.98
C SER A 83 -13.57 1.14 5.08
N ALA A 84 -13.03 0.13 5.76
CA ALA A 84 -11.90 0.35 6.65
C ALA A 84 -10.59 0.64 5.88
N ILE A 85 -10.48 0.29 4.61
CA ILE A 85 -9.34 0.64 3.75
C ILE A 85 -9.56 2.04 3.21
N THR A 86 -8.78 3.00 3.69
CA THR A 86 -8.91 4.43 3.40
C THR A 86 -7.87 4.96 2.42
N GLY A 87 -6.81 4.19 2.20
CA GLY A 87 -5.77 4.52 1.24
C GLY A 87 -4.98 3.30 0.80
N MET A 88 -4.43 3.36 -0.40
CA MET A 88 -3.53 2.36 -0.94
C MET A 88 -2.53 2.99 -1.88
N GLY A 89 -1.29 2.57 -1.80
CA GLY A 89 -0.25 3.07 -2.68
C GLY A 89 0.91 2.12 -2.88
N VAL A 90 1.78 2.48 -3.81
CA VAL A 90 3.04 1.78 -4.08
C VAL A 90 4.16 2.82 -4.16
N PHE A 91 5.20 2.60 -3.41
CA PHE A 91 6.37 3.47 -3.29
C PHE A 91 7.60 2.69 -3.75
N PHE A 92 8.24 3.15 -4.82
CA PHE A 92 9.36 2.43 -5.41
C PHE A 92 10.72 2.95 -4.93
N GLU A 93 11.72 2.06 -4.95
CA GLU A 93 13.13 2.45 -4.84
C GLU A 93 13.51 3.35 -6.03
N PRO A 94 14.55 4.21 -5.89
CA PRO A 94 14.97 5.09 -6.96
C PRO A 94 15.26 4.34 -8.28
N ASN A 95 14.67 4.81 -9.36
CA ASN A 95 14.76 4.23 -10.71
C ASN A 95 14.29 2.76 -10.81
N ALA A 96 13.57 2.26 -9.81
CA ALA A 96 13.15 0.86 -9.81
C ALA A 96 11.89 0.61 -10.64
N PHE A 97 11.04 1.61 -10.82
CA PHE A 97 9.80 1.44 -11.60
C PHE A 97 10.02 1.60 -13.10
N ASP A 98 10.53 2.74 -13.50
CA ASP A 98 10.75 3.07 -14.91
C ASP A 98 12.02 3.93 -15.06
N PRO A 99 12.82 3.73 -16.12
CA PRO A 99 14.02 4.54 -16.35
C PRO A 99 13.74 6.04 -16.51
N ALA A 100 12.51 6.40 -16.92
CA ALA A 100 12.13 7.80 -17.11
C ALA A 100 11.88 8.56 -15.79
N LYS A 101 11.79 7.86 -14.66
CA LYS A 101 11.40 8.49 -13.38
C LYS A 101 12.21 7.94 -12.20
N THR A 102 12.96 8.80 -11.55
CA THR A 102 13.76 8.42 -10.36
C THR A 102 12.86 8.11 -9.18
N ASP A 103 12.02 9.05 -8.78
CA ASP A 103 11.08 8.88 -7.67
C ASP A 103 9.69 8.57 -8.24
N TYR A 104 9.25 7.34 -8.10
CA TYR A 104 7.92 6.94 -8.56
C TYR A 104 7.09 6.46 -7.38
N THR A 105 6.00 7.15 -7.14
CA THR A 105 4.98 6.80 -6.16
C THR A 105 3.60 6.92 -6.78
N ILE A 106 2.70 6.03 -6.41
CA ILE A 106 1.27 6.09 -6.69
C ILE A 106 0.54 5.97 -5.37
N TYR A 107 -0.44 6.83 -5.13
CA TYR A 107 -1.32 6.75 -3.97
C TYR A 107 -2.75 7.07 -4.37
N VAL A 108 -3.69 6.34 -3.79
CA VAL A 108 -5.14 6.49 -3.97
C VAL A 108 -5.78 6.65 -2.61
N SER A 109 -6.34 7.81 -2.34
CA SER A 109 -7.20 8.09 -1.17
C SER A 109 -8.66 7.75 -1.48
N GLU A 110 -9.54 7.82 -0.48
CA GLU A 110 -10.99 7.65 -0.70
C GLU A 110 -11.53 8.64 -1.74
N SER A 111 -11.09 9.90 -1.68
CA SER A 111 -11.50 10.92 -2.65
C SER A 111 -10.98 10.66 -4.05
N ASP A 112 -9.80 10.07 -4.17
CA ASP A 112 -9.23 9.66 -5.46
C ASP A 112 -9.99 8.47 -6.04
N ALA A 113 -10.28 7.46 -5.23
CA ALA A 113 -11.03 6.29 -5.65
C ALA A 113 -12.42 6.66 -6.20
N ALA A 114 -13.12 7.58 -5.53
CA ALA A 114 -14.41 8.09 -5.97
C ALA A 114 -14.36 8.79 -7.33
N LYS A 115 -13.25 9.45 -7.65
CA LYS A 115 -13.04 10.21 -8.90
C LYS A 115 -12.28 9.43 -9.97
N LYS A 116 -11.83 8.21 -9.66
CA LYS A 116 -10.90 7.44 -10.50
C LYS A 116 -9.63 8.24 -10.81
N SER A 117 -9.10 8.93 -9.80
CA SER A 117 -7.84 9.68 -9.84
C SER A 117 -6.79 9.02 -8.94
N CYS A 118 -5.61 9.58 -8.95
CA CYS A 118 -4.48 9.19 -8.10
C CYS A 118 -3.59 10.40 -7.83
N GLN A 119 -2.69 10.26 -6.89
CA GLN A 119 -1.72 11.30 -6.56
C GLN A 119 -0.33 10.72 -6.34
N SER A 120 0.70 11.56 -6.51
CA SER A 120 2.05 11.25 -6.05
C SER A 120 2.15 11.47 -4.55
N TYR A 121 3.09 10.79 -3.91
CA TYR A 121 3.26 10.86 -2.47
C TYR A 121 4.72 11.09 -2.09
N GLY A 122 5.14 12.35 -2.10
CA GLY A 122 6.48 12.75 -1.70
C GLY A 122 7.62 12.24 -2.60
N SER A 123 8.83 12.49 -2.14
CA SER A 123 10.08 12.00 -2.74
C SER A 123 10.62 10.80 -1.98
N TYR A 124 11.56 10.08 -2.59
CA TYR A 124 12.22 8.95 -1.91
C TYR A 124 12.85 9.35 -0.58
N SER A 125 13.47 10.52 -0.50
CA SER A 125 14.09 11.03 0.74
C SER A 125 13.06 11.24 1.87
N GLU A 126 11.79 11.43 1.54
CA GLU A 126 10.70 11.59 2.52
C GLU A 126 10.13 10.24 2.93
N TYR A 127 9.60 9.45 1.99
CA TYR A 127 8.93 8.20 2.35
C TYR A 127 9.90 7.10 2.81
N SER A 128 11.15 7.09 2.33
CA SER A 128 12.14 6.08 2.72
C SER A 128 12.59 6.14 4.17
N THR A 129 12.24 7.21 4.89
CA THR A 129 12.54 7.36 6.33
C THR A 129 11.38 6.94 7.22
N GLN A 130 10.21 6.70 6.65
CA GLN A 130 9.01 6.33 7.40
C GLN A 130 9.04 4.85 7.82
N SER A 131 8.49 4.54 8.99
CA SER A 131 8.51 3.18 9.54
C SER A 131 7.82 2.17 8.63
N TYR A 132 6.67 2.53 8.04
CA TYR A 132 5.95 1.67 7.11
C TYR A 132 6.81 1.23 5.90
N TYR A 133 7.77 2.08 5.50
CA TYR A 133 8.68 1.77 4.39
C TYR A 133 9.93 1.02 4.87
N THR A 134 10.60 1.57 5.88
CA THR A 134 11.90 1.05 6.35
C THR A 134 11.81 -0.34 6.92
N GLU A 135 10.76 -0.64 7.68
CA GLU A 135 10.58 -1.95 8.30
C GLU A 135 10.30 -3.04 7.26
N ALA A 136 9.39 -2.79 6.31
CA ALA A 136 9.13 -3.72 5.22
C ALA A 136 10.37 -3.94 4.35
N LYS A 137 11.10 -2.87 4.03
CA LYS A 137 12.36 -2.95 3.26
C LYS A 137 13.43 -3.76 3.99
N ASN A 138 13.66 -3.50 5.27
CA ASN A 138 14.73 -4.10 6.05
C ASN A 138 14.45 -5.57 6.38
N THR A 139 13.21 -5.89 6.74
CA THR A 139 12.81 -7.25 7.09
C THR A 139 12.51 -8.11 5.87
N LYS A 140 12.20 -7.51 4.72
CA LYS A 140 11.69 -8.17 3.52
C LYS A 140 10.42 -8.98 3.79
N ASN A 141 9.65 -8.59 4.79
CA ASN A 141 8.40 -9.22 5.20
C ASN A 141 7.29 -8.19 5.26
N THR A 142 6.06 -8.66 5.26
CA THR A 142 4.89 -7.83 5.57
C THR A 142 5.00 -7.30 6.99
N VAL A 143 4.75 -6.01 7.17
CA VAL A 143 4.76 -5.35 8.47
C VAL A 143 3.51 -4.51 8.66
N PHE A 144 3.14 -4.28 9.93
CA PHE A 144 2.07 -3.37 10.33
C PHE A 144 2.69 -2.31 11.24
N THR A 145 2.33 -1.05 11.05
CA THR A 145 2.73 0.02 11.98
C THR A 145 2.00 -0.12 13.30
N ASP A 146 2.52 0.51 14.35
CA ASP A 146 1.72 0.86 15.49
C ASP A 146 0.56 1.78 15.05
N PRO A 147 -0.57 1.78 15.78
CA PRO A 147 -1.62 2.75 15.52
C PRO A 147 -1.09 4.18 15.65
N TYR A 148 -1.45 5.04 14.70
CA TYR A 148 -1.10 6.46 14.70
C TYR A 148 -2.30 7.29 14.26
N GLU A 149 -2.29 8.58 14.62
CA GLU A 149 -3.34 9.51 14.21
C GLU A 149 -2.95 10.20 12.91
N ASP A 150 -3.84 10.15 11.94
CA ASP A 150 -3.75 10.94 10.71
C ASP A 150 -5.08 11.68 10.46
N GLN A 151 -5.02 13.00 10.40
CA GLN A 151 -6.17 13.88 10.20
C GLN A 151 -7.35 13.61 11.17
N GLY A 152 -7.05 13.26 12.42
CA GLY A 152 -8.05 12.98 13.45
C GLY A 152 -8.68 11.58 13.34
N VAL A 153 -8.07 10.68 12.59
CA VAL A 153 -8.48 9.28 12.46
C VAL A 153 -7.34 8.38 12.89
N THR A 154 -7.63 7.38 13.70
CA THR A 154 -6.64 6.39 14.10
C THR A 154 -6.46 5.35 13.00
N MET A 155 -5.23 5.23 12.52
CA MET A 155 -4.83 4.45 11.37
C MET A 155 -3.79 3.39 11.75
N VAL A 156 -3.78 2.30 10.99
CA VAL A 156 -2.67 1.35 10.90
C VAL A 156 -2.30 1.23 9.42
N THR A 157 -1.00 1.30 9.12
CA THR A 157 -0.51 1.03 7.77
C THR A 157 0.08 -0.37 7.71
N ALA A 158 -0.47 -1.19 6.84
CA ALA A 158 0.10 -2.48 6.46
C ALA A 158 0.97 -2.32 5.22
N SER A 159 2.15 -2.94 5.21
CA SER A 159 3.14 -2.77 4.15
C SER A 159 3.69 -4.11 3.67
N TRP A 160 3.77 -4.28 2.34
CA TRP A 160 4.30 -5.47 1.67
C TRP A 160 5.49 -5.08 0.80
N PRO A 161 6.67 -5.67 1.01
CA PRO A 161 7.82 -5.41 0.15
C PRO A 161 7.62 -6.06 -1.21
N ILE A 162 8.06 -5.38 -2.26
CA ILE A 162 8.16 -5.93 -3.62
C ILE A 162 9.58 -6.44 -3.80
N LEU A 163 9.73 -7.73 -4.06
CA LEU A 163 11.03 -8.36 -4.17
C LEU A 163 11.28 -8.88 -5.60
N TYR A 164 12.45 -8.58 -6.11
CA TYR A 164 12.93 -9.20 -7.34
C TYR A 164 14.43 -9.55 -7.19
N ASN A 165 14.79 -10.81 -7.45
CA ASN A 165 16.14 -11.33 -7.23
C ASN A 165 16.67 -10.99 -5.82
N ASN A 166 15.82 -11.18 -4.80
CA ASN A 166 16.10 -10.86 -3.39
C ASN A 166 16.43 -9.38 -3.09
N THR A 167 16.16 -8.49 -4.04
CA THR A 167 16.33 -7.05 -3.88
C THR A 167 14.96 -6.39 -3.75
N VAL A 168 14.80 -5.50 -2.76
CA VAL A 168 13.58 -4.71 -2.60
C VAL A 168 13.50 -3.68 -3.72
N LYS A 169 12.41 -3.66 -4.44
CA LYS A 169 12.11 -2.73 -5.54
C LYS A 169 11.15 -1.62 -5.13
N GLY A 170 10.46 -1.80 -4.03
CA GLY A 170 9.49 -0.87 -3.49
C GLY A 170 8.66 -1.53 -2.40
N VAL A 171 7.67 -0.79 -1.92
CA VAL A 171 6.74 -1.23 -0.87
C VAL A 171 5.32 -0.85 -1.27
N ILE A 172 4.41 -1.80 -1.14
CA ILE A 172 2.97 -1.58 -1.24
C ILE A 172 2.47 -1.21 0.14
N VAL A 173 1.65 -0.17 0.25
CA VAL A 173 1.06 0.28 1.51
C VAL A 173 -0.46 0.26 1.44
N VAL A 174 -1.09 -0.11 2.53
CA VAL A 174 -2.55 -0.07 2.70
C VAL A 174 -2.85 0.59 4.04
N ASP A 175 -3.57 1.70 4.01
CA ASP A 175 -3.99 2.42 5.20
C ASP A 175 -5.36 1.91 5.66
N ILE A 176 -5.44 1.52 6.92
CA ILE A 176 -6.61 0.91 7.54
C ILE A 176 -7.09 1.80 8.68
N ASN A 177 -8.32 2.29 8.59
CA ASN A 177 -8.98 3.00 9.67
C ASN A 177 -9.46 2.01 10.74
N VAL A 178 -8.77 1.97 11.87
CA VAL A 178 -9.07 1.03 12.94
C VAL A 178 -10.23 1.48 13.84
N GLU A 179 -10.64 2.74 13.78
CA GLU A 179 -11.80 3.23 14.53
C GLU A 179 -13.11 2.60 14.06
N GLN A 180 -13.19 2.19 12.79
CA GLN A 180 -14.36 1.48 12.28
C GLN A 180 -14.58 0.12 12.95
N PHE A 181 -13.59 -0.42 13.62
CA PHE A 181 -13.70 -1.66 14.41
C PHE A 181 -14.19 -1.41 15.83
N SER A 182 -13.93 -0.21 16.39
CA SER A 182 -14.37 0.16 17.74
C SER A 182 -15.86 0.45 17.86
N ILE A 183 -16.52 0.83 16.76
CA ILE A 183 -17.97 1.09 16.71
C ILE A 183 -18.79 -0.20 16.97
N LEU A 184 -18.17 -1.36 16.83
CA LEU A 184 -18.84 -2.66 16.97
C LEU A 184 -18.90 -3.17 18.41
N ASP A 185 -18.10 -2.59 19.30
CA ASP A 185 -18.08 -2.98 20.72
C ASP A 185 -17.84 -1.77 21.62
N SER A 186 -18.88 -0.93 21.73
CA SER A 186 -18.88 0.25 22.61
C SER A 186 -18.74 -0.10 24.13
N ASN A 187 -18.67 -1.37 24.47
CA ASN A 187 -18.56 -1.87 25.85
C ASN A 187 -17.23 -2.56 26.16
N ASP A 188 -16.30 -2.71 25.23
CA ASP A 188 -15.02 -3.33 25.51
C ASP A 188 -13.98 -2.28 25.97
N GLU A 189 -13.70 -2.29 27.30
CA GLU A 189 -12.69 -1.40 27.91
C GLU A 189 -11.26 -1.65 27.39
N SER A 190 -11.01 -2.79 26.75
CA SER A 190 -9.70 -3.11 26.21
C SER A 190 -9.34 -2.27 24.96
N PHE A 191 -10.34 -1.72 24.27
CA PHE A 191 -10.10 -0.73 23.20
C PHE A 191 -9.58 0.61 23.76
N LYS A 192 -10.04 0.99 24.95
CA LYS A 192 -9.58 2.23 25.61
C LYS A 192 -8.10 2.14 26.02
N SER A 193 -7.62 0.96 26.36
CA SER A 193 -6.21 0.78 26.73
C SER A 193 -5.23 0.81 25.55
N LEU A 194 -5.69 0.50 24.33
CA LEU A 194 -4.88 0.64 23.10
C LEU A 194 -4.66 2.12 22.69
N TYR A 195 -5.53 3.03 23.17
CA TYR A 195 -5.50 4.45 22.79
C TYR A 195 -5.02 5.39 23.91
N VAL A 196 -4.70 4.89 25.09
CA VAL A 196 -4.41 5.72 26.28
C VAL A 196 -2.92 5.78 26.64
N ASP A 197 -2.07 4.93 26.06
CA ASP A 197 -0.62 4.95 26.30
C ASP A 197 0.15 5.56 25.12
N VAL A 198 -0.13 6.82 24.81
CA VAL A 198 0.74 7.69 24.00
C VAL A 198 0.97 8.99 24.77
#